data_89f242457775cb302b86518bdbf9b23b
#
_entry.id   89f242457775cb302b86518bdbf9b23b
#
_cell.length_a   1.000
_cell.length_b   1.000
_cell.length_c   1.000
_cell.angle_alpha   90.00
_cell.angle_beta   90.00
_cell.angle_gamma   90.00
#
_symmetry.space_group_name_H-M   'P 1'
#
loop_
_entity.id
_entity.type
_entity.pdbx_description
1 polymer ?
#
loop_
_entity_poly.entity_id
_entity_poly.type
_entity_poly.pdbx_seq_one_letter_code
_entity_poly.pdbx_strand_id
1 'polypeptide(L)'
;MKRITTLLLSVTTVTMTSLAGGLLHNTNQHIAFMRMMARGASHEIDAVYTNPAGLAFMDHDGWTLSLNIQSATQSRDALTTFALFPEADHTRLYKGKASAPVIPSLYGAYKKDRWTFSGFFGFTGGGGKCNFDSGLPVFDASIMAGIYGQTAALKQSMAQNPAVAPVLADPRVAGLLPLTADKYDINSSMRGRQYIYGLQLGATYKLLDWMSVYAGGRMNYFDGNYSGFVKVMPKPEMAATVQEIALSYPALAPTLSTLVNQNGEMANIDLDCSQTGWGVTPIIGVDLVWKGFTLAAKYEFKTNLNIENDTKTAIAEPAAFEAALADYKHGVNTPSDLPAVFYAALGYEFIPNKLRATVEYHYYDDKHAEMAHDKQKALRHGTHEVLGGVEWDINKTFTVSAGVQNTDYGLSDAYQTHTSFSCDSYSIGFGGAVNLSEKVKLNVGYFWTTYKDYDRSETDYFGTTLPGKDTYSRTNRVFGAGIDFKF
;
A
#
# COMPACT_ATOMS: atom_id res chain seq x y z
N MET A 1 -4.09 32.02 -7.67
CA MET A 1 -4.24 30.81 -8.50
C MET A 1 -2.96 29.99 -8.64
N LYS A 2 -1.80 30.52 -9.05
CA LYS A 2 -0.56 29.72 -9.17
C LYS A 2 -0.14 28.96 -7.89
N ARG A 3 -0.47 29.42 -6.67
CA ARG A 3 -0.12 28.73 -5.41
C ARG A 3 -1.10 27.60 -5.02
N ILE A 4 -2.38 27.67 -5.47
CA ILE A 4 -3.36 26.60 -5.24
C ILE A 4 -3.03 25.40 -6.14
N THR A 5 -2.55 25.66 -7.37
CA THR A 5 -2.14 24.63 -8.33
C THR A 5 -0.93 23.82 -7.85
N THR A 6 -0.03 24.42 -7.07
CA THR A 6 1.16 23.71 -6.52
C THR A 6 0.80 22.80 -5.34
N LEU A 7 -0.32 23.05 -4.66
CA LEU A 7 -0.72 22.34 -3.44
C LEU A 7 -1.45 21.02 -3.71
N LEU A 8 -2.15 20.89 -4.83
CA LEU A 8 -2.79 19.64 -5.27
C LEU A 8 -1.82 18.66 -5.97
N LEU A 9 -0.57 19.08 -6.17
CA LEU A 9 0.46 18.35 -6.92
C LEU A 9 0.94 17.03 -6.28
N SER A 10 0.40 16.62 -5.15
CA SER A 10 0.80 15.40 -4.46
C SER A 10 -0.31 14.32 -4.39
N VAL A 11 -1.21 14.25 -5.37
CA VAL A 11 -2.00 13.02 -5.57
C VAL A 11 -1.06 11.99 -6.19
N THR A 12 -0.03 11.63 -5.43
CA THR A 12 0.83 10.51 -5.76
C THR A 12 0.01 9.23 -5.78
N THR A 13 0.36 8.32 -6.65
CA THR A 13 -0.24 7.00 -6.78
C THR A 13 -0.58 6.43 -5.41
N VAL A 14 -1.83 6.01 -5.21
CA VAL A 14 -2.25 5.31 -3.99
C VAL A 14 -1.52 3.97 -3.96
N THR A 15 -0.32 3.94 -3.37
CA THR A 15 0.38 2.69 -3.18
C THR A 15 -0.30 1.92 -2.06
N MET A 16 -0.97 0.85 -2.42
CA MET A 16 -1.49 -0.12 -1.46
C MET A 16 -0.32 -0.96 -0.98
N THR A 17 0.17 -0.66 0.22
CA THR A 17 1.25 -1.45 0.81
C THR A 17 0.80 -2.87 1.14
N SER A 18 1.74 -3.77 1.04
CA SER A 18 1.65 -5.21 1.20
C SER A 18 0.92 -5.70 2.47
N LEU A 19 0.43 -6.92 2.43
CA LEU A 19 -0.21 -7.61 3.56
C LEU A 19 0.82 -8.05 4.62
N ALA A 20 2.03 -8.43 4.18
CA ALA A 20 3.22 -8.72 4.99
C ALA A 20 4.42 -8.69 4.05
N GLY A 21 5.57 -8.23 4.50
CA GLY A 21 6.78 -8.07 3.67
C GLY A 21 7.18 -6.63 3.47
N GLY A 22 7.98 -6.36 2.44
CA GLY A 22 8.42 -5.00 2.08
C GLY A 22 7.28 -4.06 1.67
N LEU A 23 7.61 -2.84 1.27
CA LEU A 23 6.62 -1.83 0.90
C LEU A 23 5.67 -2.29 -0.22
N LEU A 24 6.17 -3.06 -1.18
CA LEU A 24 5.40 -3.56 -2.33
C LEU A 24 5.30 -5.08 -2.41
N HIS A 25 6.02 -5.83 -1.56
CA HIS A 25 6.06 -7.30 -1.58
C HIS A 25 5.12 -7.93 -0.57
N ASN A 26 4.53 -9.06 -0.94
CA ASN A 26 3.81 -9.96 -0.03
C ASN A 26 4.65 -11.23 0.18
N THR A 27 5.03 -11.52 1.43
CA THR A 27 5.79 -12.73 1.81
C THR A 27 4.91 -13.88 2.27
N ASN A 28 3.69 -13.60 2.70
CA ASN A 28 2.74 -14.55 3.27
C ASN A 28 2.00 -15.40 2.20
N GLN A 29 2.74 -16.01 1.28
CA GLN A 29 2.12 -16.72 0.16
C GLN A 29 1.62 -18.13 0.51
N HIS A 30 2.24 -18.80 1.48
CA HIS A 30 1.89 -20.14 1.95
C HIS A 30 1.35 -20.13 3.38
N ILE A 31 0.43 -21.05 3.71
CA ILE A 31 -0.14 -21.10 5.05
C ILE A 31 0.89 -21.51 6.12
N ALA A 32 1.92 -22.26 5.74
CA ALA A 32 3.05 -22.55 6.62
C ALA A 32 3.75 -21.27 7.12
N PHE A 33 3.89 -20.24 6.26
CA PHE A 33 4.41 -18.93 6.67
C PHE A 33 3.47 -18.24 7.66
N MET A 34 2.16 -18.31 7.44
CA MET A 34 1.19 -17.68 8.34
C MET A 34 1.23 -18.26 9.75
N ARG A 35 1.50 -19.55 9.89
CA ARG A 35 1.58 -20.23 11.18
C ARG A 35 2.99 -20.22 11.80
N MET A 36 4.04 -19.96 10.98
CA MET A 36 5.44 -19.83 11.41
C MET A 36 6.16 -18.88 10.43
N MET A 37 6.35 -17.63 10.82
CA MET A 37 6.78 -16.57 9.89
C MET A 37 8.22 -16.69 9.37
N ALA A 38 9.09 -17.46 9.97
CA ALA A 38 10.45 -17.70 9.52
C ALA A 38 10.54 -19.04 8.76
N ARG A 39 10.44 -19.03 7.45
CA ARG A 39 10.38 -20.22 6.57
C ARG A 39 11.53 -20.34 5.57
N GLY A 40 12.53 -19.44 5.63
CA GLY A 40 13.66 -19.45 4.71
C GLY A 40 14.52 -20.73 4.76
N ALA A 41 14.53 -21.43 5.91
CA ALA A 41 15.19 -22.72 6.09
C ALA A 41 14.23 -23.92 5.92
N SER A 42 13.11 -23.77 5.20
CA SER A 42 12.14 -24.83 4.96
C SER A 42 12.61 -25.80 3.89
N HIS A 43 12.36 -27.10 4.11
CA HIS A 43 12.54 -28.17 3.12
C HIS A 43 11.19 -28.75 2.65
N GLU A 44 10.09 -28.01 2.87
CA GLU A 44 8.75 -28.38 2.43
C GLU A 44 8.37 -27.60 1.17
N ILE A 45 7.15 -27.81 0.66
CA ILE A 45 6.68 -27.18 -0.60
C ILE A 45 6.64 -25.66 -0.55
N ASP A 46 6.49 -25.03 0.61
CA ASP A 46 6.53 -23.59 0.77
C ASP A 46 7.89 -22.97 0.41
N ALA A 47 8.97 -23.78 0.44
CA ALA A 47 10.29 -23.39 -0.02
C ALA A 47 10.30 -22.90 -1.48
N VAL A 48 9.37 -23.33 -2.34
CA VAL A 48 9.25 -22.83 -3.72
C VAL A 48 9.23 -21.29 -3.76
N TYR A 49 8.66 -20.64 -2.77
CA TYR A 49 8.62 -19.18 -2.69
C TYR A 49 9.64 -18.62 -1.70
N THR A 50 9.82 -19.25 -0.53
CA THR A 50 10.68 -18.72 0.55
C THR A 50 12.16 -18.84 0.21
N ASN A 51 12.68 -20.06 -0.04
CA ASN A 51 14.01 -20.33 -0.59
C ASN A 51 14.01 -21.64 -1.38
N PRO A 52 13.87 -21.61 -2.72
CA PRO A 52 13.72 -22.84 -3.50
C PRO A 52 14.93 -23.77 -3.48
N ALA A 53 16.09 -23.32 -3.04
CA ALA A 53 17.26 -24.21 -2.85
C ALA A 53 16.95 -25.31 -1.82
N GLY A 54 16.13 -25.03 -0.80
CA GLY A 54 15.70 -26.00 0.20
C GLY A 54 14.95 -27.22 -0.34
N LEU A 55 14.34 -27.10 -1.55
CA LEU A 55 13.60 -28.20 -2.20
C LEU A 55 14.47 -29.42 -2.53
N ALA A 56 15.79 -29.25 -2.66
CA ALA A 56 16.70 -30.40 -2.84
C ALA A 56 16.67 -31.40 -1.68
N PHE A 57 16.27 -30.92 -0.48
CA PHE A 57 16.24 -31.69 0.75
C PHE A 57 14.83 -32.19 1.12
N MET A 58 13.85 -32.08 0.21
CA MET A 58 12.53 -32.70 0.40
C MET A 58 12.67 -34.20 0.65
N ASP A 59 11.78 -34.73 1.48
CA ASP A 59 11.81 -36.09 2.04
C ASP A 59 11.49 -37.21 1.01
N HIS A 60 11.04 -36.86 -0.19
CA HIS A 60 10.66 -37.82 -1.23
C HIS A 60 10.97 -37.29 -2.63
N ASP A 61 11.14 -38.19 -3.58
CA ASP A 61 11.14 -37.92 -5.00
C ASP A 61 9.70 -37.98 -5.54
N GLY A 62 9.42 -37.29 -6.64
CA GLY A 62 8.10 -37.21 -7.26
C GLY A 62 7.49 -35.83 -7.21
N TRP A 63 6.19 -35.73 -7.38
CA TRP A 63 5.45 -34.48 -7.38
C TRP A 63 4.99 -34.10 -5.99
N THR A 64 5.14 -32.82 -5.68
CA THR A 64 4.45 -32.17 -4.55
C THR A 64 3.69 -30.98 -5.08
N LEU A 65 2.42 -30.87 -4.72
CA LEU A 65 1.55 -29.75 -5.09
C LEU A 65 0.94 -29.15 -3.84
N SER A 66 0.71 -27.82 -3.83
CA SER A 66 0.01 -27.14 -2.76
C SER A 66 -0.97 -26.12 -3.30
N LEU A 67 -2.15 -26.10 -2.71
CA LEU A 67 -3.18 -25.08 -2.91
C LEU A 67 -3.45 -24.37 -1.59
N ASN A 68 -3.37 -23.04 -1.61
CA ASN A 68 -3.63 -22.23 -0.43
C ASN A 68 -4.67 -21.15 -0.73
N ILE A 69 -5.48 -20.83 0.27
CA ILE A 69 -6.46 -19.75 0.23
C ILE A 69 -6.32 -18.94 1.52
N GLN A 70 -6.24 -17.62 1.36
CA GLN A 70 -6.17 -16.68 2.46
C GLN A 70 -7.32 -15.68 2.35
N SER A 71 -7.73 -15.14 3.50
CA SER A 71 -8.65 -14.01 3.62
C SER A 71 -8.00 -12.94 4.49
N ALA A 72 -7.93 -11.72 3.97
CA ALA A 72 -7.27 -10.61 4.63
C ALA A 72 -8.22 -9.42 4.81
N THR A 73 -8.14 -8.78 5.98
CA THR A 73 -8.83 -7.53 6.30
C THR A 73 -7.84 -6.52 6.88
N GLN A 74 -7.90 -5.28 6.40
CA GLN A 74 -7.06 -4.18 6.87
C GLN A 74 -7.88 -2.93 7.12
N SER A 75 -7.49 -2.14 8.12
CA SER A 75 -7.83 -0.73 8.21
C SER A 75 -6.61 0.13 7.84
N ARG A 76 -6.87 1.30 7.30
CA ARG A 76 -5.86 2.31 6.94
C ARG A 76 -6.45 3.66 7.26
N ASP A 77 -6.16 4.17 8.43
CA ASP A 77 -6.81 5.35 8.96
C ASP A 77 -5.83 6.53 8.96
N ALA A 78 -6.35 7.72 8.63
CA ALA A 78 -5.62 8.98 8.75
C ALA A 78 -6.44 9.91 9.67
N LEU A 79 -5.87 10.26 10.81
CA LEU A 79 -6.42 11.26 11.73
C LEU A 79 -5.68 12.57 11.47
N THR A 80 -6.40 13.60 11.02
CA THR A 80 -5.80 14.88 10.66
C THR A 80 -6.38 15.99 11.53
N THR A 81 -5.50 16.79 12.12
CA THR A 81 -5.84 18.03 12.84
C THR A 81 -5.40 19.21 12.01
N PHE A 82 -6.34 20.09 11.66
CA PHE A 82 -6.09 21.29 10.87
C PHE A 82 -7.07 22.40 11.26
N ALA A 83 -6.54 23.58 11.57
CA ALA A 83 -7.34 24.70 12.11
C ALA A 83 -8.52 25.15 11.22
N LEU A 84 -8.55 24.77 9.94
CA LEU A 84 -9.64 25.08 9.02
C LEU A 84 -10.74 24.03 8.99
N PHE A 85 -10.58 22.89 9.69
CA PHE A 85 -11.65 21.91 9.81
C PHE A 85 -12.80 22.45 10.68
N PRO A 86 -14.05 22.19 10.31
CA PRO A 86 -15.22 22.73 11.02
C PRO A 86 -15.54 22.03 12.33
N GLU A 87 -14.93 20.89 12.63
CA GLU A 87 -15.06 20.16 13.88
C GLU A 87 -14.56 21.02 15.06
N ALA A 88 -15.17 20.88 16.24
CA ALA A 88 -14.86 21.70 17.42
C ALA A 88 -13.39 21.58 17.89
N ASP A 89 -12.79 20.42 17.68
CA ASP A 89 -11.36 20.14 17.97
C ASP A 89 -10.47 20.25 16.73
N HIS A 90 -11.03 20.70 15.59
CA HIS A 90 -10.35 20.79 14.30
C HIS A 90 -9.73 19.47 13.84
N THR A 91 -10.29 18.33 14.26
CA THR A 91 -9.74 16.99 13.99
C THR A 91 -10.75 16.12 13.26
N ARG A 92 -10.32 15.47 12.18
CA ARG A 92 -11.14 14.58 11.37
C ARG A 92 -10.45 13.24 11.14
N LEU A 93 -11.20 12.17 11.32
CA LEU A 93 -10.75 10.80 11.07
C LEU A 93 -11.27 10.29 9.73
N TYR A 94 -10.34 9.95 8.84
CA TYR A 94 -10.59 9.32 7.54
C TYR A 94 -10.31 7.83 7.63
N LYS A 95 -11.34 7.02 7.41
CA LYS A 95 -11.26 5.55 7.55
C LYS A 95 -11.16 4.87 6.21
N GLY A 96 -10.03 4.19 5.98
CA GLY A 96 -9.82 3.30 4.84
C GLY A 96 -10.07 1.85 5.23
N LYS A 97 -10.93 1.17 4.47
CA LYS A 97 -11.20 -0.26 4.63
C LYS A 97 -10.67 -1.02 3.43
N ALA A 98 -9.72 -1.92 3.69
CA ALA A 98 -9.19 -2.82 2.68
C ALA A 98 -9.60 -4.25 3.01
N SER A 99 -10.03 -5.00 2.00
CA SER A 99 -10.36 -6.41 2.14
C SER A 99 -9.98 -7.18 0.88
N ALA A 100 -9.45 -8.38 1.09
CA ALA A 100 -9.21 -9.36 0.05
C ALA A 100 -9.76 -10.70 0.57
N PRO A 101 -11.04 -11.02 0.29
CA PRO A 101 -11.72 -12.17 0.90
C PRO A 101 -11.16 -13.52 0.43
N VAL A 102 -10.58 -13.57 -0.77
CA VAL A 102 -9.97 -14.77 -1.34
C VAL A 102 -8.67 -14.41 -2.04
N ILE A 103 -7.56 -14.89 -1.49
CA ILE A 103 -6.21 -14.76 -2.04
C ILE A 103 -5.67 -16.18 -2.26
N PRO A 104 -5.77 -16.72 -3.47
CA PRO A 104 -5.24 -18.04 -3.77
C PRO A 104 -3.74 -18.00 -4.04
N SER A 105 -3.05 -19.11 -3.74
CA SER A 105 -1.71 -19.38 -4.23
C SER A 105 -1.52 -20.87 -4.54
N LEU A 106 -0.73 -21.15 -5.55
CA LEU A 106 -0.46 -22.48 -6.09
C LEU A 106 1.05 -22.73 -6.07
N TYR A 107 1.44 -23.95 -5.67
CA TYR A 107 2.82 -24.40 -5.64
C TYR A 107 2.91 -25.76 -6.30
N GLY A 108 4.00 -25.97 -7.02
CA GLY A 108 4.33 -27.25 -7.59
C GLY A 108 5.84 -27.49 -7.54
N ALA A 109 6.25 -28.68 -7.21
CA ALA A 109 7.64 -29.12 -7.30
C ALA A 109 7.69 -30.57 -7.78
N TYR A 110 8.66 -30.86 -8.65
CA TYR A 110 8.98 -32.20 -9.09
C TYR A 110 10.45 -32.48 -8.79
N LYS A 111 10.70 -33.37 -7.83
CA LYS A 111 12.03 -33.80 -7.45
C LYS A 111 12.36 -35.15 -8.05
N LYS A 112 13.53 -35.24 -8.63
CA LYS A 112 14.12 -36.51 -9.09
C LYS A 112 15.62 -36.47 -8.91
N ASP A 113 16.14 -37.39 -8.14
CA ASP A 113 17.56 -37.52 -7.83
C ASP A 113 18.12 -36.18 -7.25
N ARG A 114 19.04 -35.53 -7.96
CA ARG A 114 19.68 -34.26 -7.58
C ARG A 114 18.94 -33.02 -8.09
N TRP A 115 17.92 -33.18 -8.94
CA TRP A 115 17.19 -32.06 -9.55
C TRP A 115 15.81 -31.88 -8.94
N THR A 116 15.43 -30.64 -8.74
CA THR A 116 14.05 -30.28 -8.42
C THR A 116 13.63 -29.12 -9.30
N PHE A 117 12.57 -29.29 -10.09
CA PHE A 117 11.92 -28.22 -10.84
C PHE A 117 10.73 -27.72 -10.06
N SER A 118 10.56 -26.41 -9.99
CA SER A 118 9.50 -25.82 -9.16
C SER A 118 8.82 -24.65 -9.83
N GLY A 119 7.56 -24.44 -9.45
CA GLY A 119 6.74 -23.32 -9.89
C GLY A 119 5.80 -22.84 -8.82
N PHE A 120 5.50 -21.55 -8.86
CA PHE A 120 4.59 -20.86 -7.97
C PHE A 120 3.73 -19.90 -8.78
N PHE A 121 2.47 -19.74 -8.38
CA PHE A 121 1.57 -18.68 -8.82
C PHE A 121 0.83 -18.09 -7.61
N GLY A 122 0.80 -16.75 -7.50
CA GLY A 122 0.11 -16.06 -6.41
C GLY A 122 0.20 -14.54 -6.51
N PHE A 123 -0.19 -13.86 -5.44
CA PHE A 123 -0.20 -12.40 -5.35
C PHE A 123 1.07 -11.90 -4.66
N THR A 124 2.13 -11.65 -5.41
CA THR A 124 3.45 -11.27 -4.90
C THR A 124 3.53 -9.84 -4.38
N GLY A 125 2.48 -9.04 -4.59
CA GLY A 125 2.41 -7.67 -4.09
C GLY A 125 0.99 -7.08 -4.18
N GLY A 126 0.86 -5.88 -3.65
CA GLY A 126 -0.41 -5.16 -3.59
C GLY A 126 -1.23 -5.49 -2.35
N GLY A 127 -2.15 -4.60 -1.99
CA GLY A 127 -2.96 -4.65 -0.77
C GLY A 127 -4.44 -5.00 -0.99
N GLY A 128 -4.82 -5.43 -2.19
CA GLY A 128 -6.20 -5.68 -2.53
C GLY A 128 -6.98 -4.40 -2.86
N LYS A 129 -8.24 -4.33 -2.44
CA LYS A 129 -9.13 -3.19 -2.66
C LYS A 129 -9.27 -2.39 -1.37
N CYS A 130 -9.02 -1.08 -1.44
CA CYS A 130 -9.22 -0.16 -0.33
C CYS A 130 -10.21 0.94 -0.70
N ASN A 131 -11.15 1.23 0.20
CA ASN A 131 -12.15 2.28 0.02
C ASN A 131 -12.01 3.30 1.16
N PHE A 132 -11.97 4.57 0.77
CA PHE A 132 -12.13 5.73 1.64
C PHE A 132 -13.45 6.42 1.26
N ASP A 133 -14.53 5.96 1.88
CA ASP A 133 -15.89 6.41 1.52
C ASP A 133 -16.15 7.88 1.93
N SER A 134 -15.38 8.42 2.87
CA SER A 134 -15.40 9.83 3.30
C SER A 134 -14.25 10.65 2.73
N GLY A 135 -13.60 10.19 1.66
CA GLY A 135 -12.44 10.85 1.06
C GLY A 135 -11.16 10.70 1.87
N LEU A 136 -10.22 11.57 1.61
CA LEU A 136 -8.88 11.60 2.21
C LEU A 136 -8.54 13.01 2.72
N PRO A 137 -7.65 13.14 3.72
CA PRO A 137 -7.26 14.46 4.24
C PRO A 137 -6.80 15.43 3.15
N VAL A 138 -6.06 14.92 2.14
CA VAL A 138 -5.58 15.75 1.04
C VAL A 138 -6.71 16.43 0.26
N PHE A 139 -7.88 15.81 0.14
CA PHE A 139 -9.01 16.40 -0.57
C PHE A 139 -9.61 17.53 0.25
N ASP A 140 -10.07 17.23 1.45
CA ASP A 140 -10.75 18.20 2.30
C ASP A 140 -9.82 19.35 2.72
N ALA A 141 -8.62 19.04 3.20
CA ALA A 141 -7.67 20.06 3.66
C ALA A 141 -7.18 20.96 2.52
N SER A 142 -6.94 20.41 1.31
CA SER A 142 -6.53 21.24 0.17
C SER A 142 -7.65 22.16 -0.30
N ILE A 143 -8.91 21.71 -0.30
CA ILE A 143 -10.06 22.54 -0.62
C ILE A 143 -10.22 23.66 0.42
N MET A 144 -10.13 23.33 1.70
CA MET A 144 -10.23 24.32 2.78
C MET A 144 -9.09 25.33 2.74
N ALA A 145 -7.87 24.89 2.46
CA ALA A 145 -6.74 25.77 2.23
C ALA A 145 -6.95 26.70 1.03
N GLY A 146 -7.52 26.15 -0.06
CA GLY A 146 -7.90 26.92 -1.24
C GLY A 146 -8.95 28.00 -0.92
N ILE A 147 -10.00 27.65 -0.21
CA ILE A 147 -11.07 28.56 0.24
C ILE A 147 -10.47 29.67 1.14
N TYR A 148 -9.58 29.30 2.08
CA TYR A 148 -8.88 30.25 2.93
C TYR A 148 -8.02 31.24 2.12
N GLY A 149 -7.23 30.73 1.15
CA GLY A 149 -6.42 31.58 0.29
C GLY A 149 -7.26 32.50 -0.61
N GLN A 150 -8.40 32.01 -1.12
CA GLN A 150 -9.35 32.85 -1.91
C GLN A 150 -9.91 34.00 -1.10
N THR A 151 -10.21 33.80 0.19
CA THR A 151 -10.67 34.88 1.07
C THR A 151 -9.69 36.06 1.08
N ALA A 152 -8.40 35.78 1.25
CA ALA A 152 -7.35 36.82 1.25
C ALA A 152 -7.25 37.50 -0.11
N ALA A 153 -7.27 36.71 -1.19
CA ALA A 153 -7.20 37.25 -2.57
C ALA A 153 -8.39 38.15 -2.93
N LEU A 154 -9.61 37.73 -2.53
CA LEU A 154 -10.82 38.51 -2.74
C LEU A 154 -10.76 39.85 -1.97
N LYS A 155 -10.43 39.82 -0.67
CA LYS A 155 -10.29 41.05 0.14
C LYS A 155 -9.28 42.01 -0.48
N GLN A 156 -8.13 41.50 -0.91
CA GLN A 156 -7.10 42.30 -1.54
C GLN A 156 -7.56 42.91 -2.88
N SER A 157 -8.19 42.11 -3.74
CA SER A 157 -8.70 42.55 -5.02
C SER A 157 -9.76 43.66 -4.86
N MET A 158 -10.68 43.47 -3.92
CA MET A 158 -11.74 44.46 -3.62
C MET A 158 -11.14 45.75 -3.05
N ALA A 159 -10.17 45.65 -2.13
CA ALA A 159 -9.51 46.82 -1.51
C ALA A 159 -8.70 47.65 -2.54
N GLN A 160 -8.12 47.02 -3.55
CA GLN A 160 -7.31 47.65 -4.57
C GLN A 160 -8.15 48.36 -5.68
N ASN A 161 -9.44 48.06 -5.77
CA ASN A 161 -10.34 48.66 -6.75
C ASN A 161 -11.16 49.77 -6.09
N PRO A 162 -10.88 51.08 -6.40
CA PRO A 162 -11.60 52.21 -5.79
C PRO A 162 -13.10 52.14 -5.97
N ALA A 163 -13.57 51.55 -7.06
CA ALA A 163 -15.00 51.46 -7.37
C ALA A 163 -15.74 50.46 -6.45
N VAL A 164 -15.04 49.48 -5.90
CA VAL A 164 -15.65 48.42 -5.09
C VAL A 164 -15.12 48.37 -3.63
N ALA A 165 -14.07 49.11 -3.31
CA ALA A 165 -13.55 49.18 -1.94
C ALA A 165 -14.61 49.54 -0.88
N PRO A 166 -15.55 50.48 -1.15
CA PRO A 166 -16.64 50.78 -0.19
C PRO A 166 -17.58 49.61 0.06
N VAL A 167 -17.68 48.66 -0.88
CA VAL A 167 -18.57 47.50 -0.78
C VAL A 167 -18.12 46.51 0.31
N LEU A 168 -16.85 46.54 0.72
CA LEU A 168 -16.37 45.77 1.85
C LEU A 168 -17.09 46.09 3.18
N ALA A 169 -17.74 47.28 3.26
CA ALA A 169 -18.54 47.66 4.40
C ALA A 169 -19.99 47.14 4.34
N ASP A 170 -20.44 46.57 3.23
CA ASP A 170 -21.77 45.96 3.09
C ASP A 170 -21.84 44.73 4.04
N PRO A 171 -22.84 44.66 4.93
CA PRO A 171 -22.99 43.53 5.86
C PRO A 171 -23.06 42.16 5.17
N ARG A 172 -23.61 42.09 3.94
CA ARG A 172 -23.68 40.86 3.14
C ARG A 172 -22.27 40.40 2.72
N VAL A 173 -21.45 41.35 2.27
CA VAL A 173 -20.03 41.05 1.92
C VAL A 173 -19.21 40.72 3.15
N ALA A 174 -19.43 41.46 4.24
CA ALA A 174 -18.79 41.16 5.52
C ALA A 174 -19.20 39.78 6.07
N GLY A 175 -20.45 39.36 5.84
CA GLY A 175 -20.93 38.01 6.18
C GLY A 175 -20.45 36.91 5.20
N LEU A 176 -20.25 37.24 3.92
CA LEU A 176 -19.69 36.32 2.95
C LEU A 176 -18.19 36.02 3.23
N LEU A 177 -17.44 37.05 3.63
CA LEU A 177 -16.01 36.96 3.95
C LEU A 177 -15.79 36.98 5.47
N PRO A 178 -15.04 36.02 6.07
CA PRO A 178 -14.20 35.02 5.40
C PRO A 178 -15.02 33.90 4.75
N LEU A 179 -14.52 33.41 3.63
CA LEU A 179 -14.99 32.14 3.07
C LEU A 179 -14.50 31.03 4.03
N THR A 180 -15.43 30.26 4.56
CA THR A 180 -15.16 29.19 5.52
C THR A 180 -15.79 27.89 5.02
N ALA A 181 -15.25 26.75 5.46
CA ALA A 181 -15.68 25.44 5.00
C ALA A 181 -17.16 25.14 5.29
N ASP A 182 -17.73 25.74 6.34
CA ASP A 182 -19.15 25.61 6.70
C ASP A 182 -20.11 26.23 5.66
N LYS A 183 -19.60 27.06 4.75
CA LYS A 183 -20.37 27.64 3.63
C LYS A 183 -20.43 26.75 2.40
N TYR A 184 -19.73 25.65 2.40
CA TYR A 184 -19.65 24.69 1.30
C TYR A 184 -20.04 23.29 1.73
N ASP A 185 -20.60 22.52 0.81
CA ASP A 185 -20.73 21.06 0.91
C ASP A 185 -19.57 20.43 0.17
N ILE A 186 -18.67 19.79 0.90
CA ILE A 186 -17.52 19.07 0.36
C ILE A 186 -17.83 17.58 0.43
N ASN A 187 -17.93 16.94 -0.73
CA ASN A 187 -18.19 15.52 -0.87
C ASN A 187 -17.07 14.86 -1.65
N SER A 188 -16.43 13.87 -1.07
CA SER A 188 -15.30 13.19 -1.67
C SER A 188 -15.30 11.71 -1.36
N SER A 189 -14.77 10.91 -2.27
CA SER A 189 -14.48 9.50 -2.04
C SER A 189 -13.28 9.06 -2.86
N MET A 190 -12.57 8.05 -2.40
CA MET A 190 -11.47 7.43 -3.12
C MET A 190 -11.52 5.92 -2.97
N ARG A 191 -11.32 5.22 -4.08
CA ARG A 191 -11.20 3.77 -4.15
C ARG A 191 -9.94 3.42 -4.92
N GLY A 192 -9.17 2.49 -4.36
CA GLY A 192 -8.01 1.95 -5.03
C GLY A 192 -8.03 0.43 -4.99
N ARG A 193 -7.55 -0.19 -6.06
CA ARG A 193 -7.30 -1.62 -6.15
C ARG A 193 -5.92 -1.82 -6.74
N GLN A 194 -5.13 -2.70 -6.11
CA GLN A 194 -3.79 -3.00 -6.60
C GLN A 194 -3.46 -4.47 -6.33
N TYR A 195 -3.08 -5.19 -7.38
CA TYR A 195 -2.59 -6.55 -7.33
C TYR A 195 -1.31 -6.69 -8.17
N ILE A 196 -0.35 -7.44 -7.67
CA ILE A 196 0.80 -7.90 -8.44
C ILE A 196 0.75 -9.42 -8.46
N TYR A 197 0.43 -9.97 -9.61
CA TYR A 197 0.43 -11.42 -9.85
C TYR A 197 1.85 -11.88 -10.15
N GLY A 198 2.31 -12.95 -9.51
CA GLY A 198 3.61 -13.56 -9.76
C GLY A 198 3.49 -14.97 -10.29
N LEU A 199 4.17 -15.25 -11.40
CA LEU A 199 4.42 -16.60 -11.90
C LEU A 199 5.91 -16.87 -11.83
N GLN A 200 6.33 -17.73 -10.90
CA GLN A 200 7.72 -18.10 -10.69
C GLN A 200 8.00 -19.52 -11.21
N LEU A 201 9.11 -19.68 -11.90
CA LEU A 201 9.62 -20.98 -12.35
C LEU A 201 11.14 -21.05 -12.10
N GLY A 202 11.64 -22.24 -11.80
CA GLY A 202 13.08 -22.43 -11.64
C GLY A 202 13.47 -23.87 -11.35
N ALA A 203 14.77 -24.06 -11.19
CA ALA A 203 15.39 -25.35 -10.95
C ALA A 203 16.35 -25.27 -9.77
N THR A 204 16.29 -26.28 -8.94
CA THR A 204 17.21 -26.51 -7.82
C THR A 204 18.10 -27.71 -8.17
N TYR A 205 19.38 -27.62 -7.84
CA TYR A 205 20.32 -28.69 -7.99
C TYR A 205 21.05 -29.00 -6.66
N LYS A 206 20.98 -30.26 -6.23
CA LYS A 206 21.74 -30.73 -5.06
C LYS A 206 23.20 -30.92 -5.45
N LEU A 207 24.02 -29.90 -5.22
CA LEU A 207 25.42 -29.86 -5.63
C LEU A 207 26.27 -30.88 -4.82
N LEU A 208 26.06 -30.86 -3.50
CA LEU A 208 26.67 -31.82 -2.52
C LEU A 208 25.56 -32.39 -1.64
N ASP A 209 25.85 -33.43 -0.87
CA ASP A 209 24.83 -34.00 0.04
C ASP A 209 24.35 -33.04 1.11
N TRP A 210 25.11 -31.99 1.38
CA TRP A 210 24.84 -30.94 2.37
C TRP A 210 24.62 -29.55 1.72
N MET A 211 24.68 -29.42 0.39
CA MET A 211 24.57 -28.13 -0.31
C MET A 211 23.72 -28.23 -1.57
N SER A 212 22.84 -27.27 -1.74
CA SER A 212 22.05 -27.07 -2.94
C SER A 212 22.08 -25.64 -3.40
N VAL A 213 21.78 -25.43 -4.71
CA VAL A 213 21.67 -24.13 -5.35
C VAL A 213 20.40 -24.06 -6.18
N TYR A 214 19.85 -22.86 -6.31
CA TYR A 214 18.65 -22.56 -7.10
C TYR A 214 18.92 -21.45 -8.10
N ALA A 215 18.35 -21.57 -9.29
CA ALA A 215 18.24 -20.48 -10.26
C ALA A 215 16.85 -20.52 -10.89
N GLY A 216 16.24 -19.35 -11.02
CA GLY A 216 14.91 -19.20 -11.60
C GLY A 216 14.55 -17.74 -11.84
N GLY A 217 13.28 -17.51 -12.12
CA GLY A 217 12.75 -16.18 -12.34
C GLY A 217 11.27 -16.10 -12.04
N ARG A 218 10.81 -14.90 -11.76
CA ARG A 218 9.40 -14.58 -11.53
C ARG A 218 8.95 -13.50 -12.49
N MET A 219 7.92 -13.78 -13.27
CA MET A 219 7.18 -12.77 -14.02
C MET A 219 6.18 -12.12 -13.06
N ASN A 220 6.19 -10.81 -12.96
CA ASN A 220 5.24 -10.02 -12.17
C ASN A 220 4.36 -9.23 -13.11
N TYR A 221 3.04 -9.29 -12.90
CA TYR A 221 2.05 -8.52 -13.65
C TYR A 221 1.25 -7.65 -12.68
N PHE A 222 1.32 -6.35 -12.88
CA PHE A 222 0.58 -5.35 -12.11
C PHE A 222 -0.79 -5.09 -12.75
N ASP A 223 -1.85 -5.13 -11.94
CA ASP A 223 -3.21 -4.72 -12.27
C ASP A 223 -3.73 -3.80 -11.17
N GLY A 224 -4.01 -2.56 -11.53
CA GLY A 224 -4.50 -1.53 -10.64
C GLY A 224 -5.69 -0.78 -11.21
N ASN A 225 -6.48 -0.18 -10.32
CA ASN A 225 -7.52 0.77 -10.70
C ASN A 225 -7.68 1.79 -9.57
N TYR A 226 -7.77 3.05 -9.94
CA TYR A 226 -8.10 4.16 -9.04
C TYR A 226 -9.32 4.88 -9.55
N SER A 227 -10.30 5.05 -8.68
CA SER A 227 -11.50 5.83 -8.97
C SER A 227 -11.89 6.68 -7.77
N GLY A 228 -12.39 7.87 -8.03
CA GLY A 228 -12.82 8.76 -6.96
C GLY A 228 -13.30 10.08 -7.49
N PHE A 229 -13.91 10.83 -6.60
CA PHE A 229 -14.37 12.17 -6.92
C PHE A 229 -14.18 13.13 -5.75
N VAL A 230 -14.10 14.42 -6.07
CA VAL A 230 -14.20 15.54 -5.13
C VAL A 230 -15.14 16.56 -5.73
N LYS A 231 -16.26 16.81 -5.05
CA LYS A 231 -17.26 17.83 -5.45
C LYS A 231 -17.41 18.83 -4.33
N VAL A 232 -17.36 20.10 -4.68
CA VAL A 232 -17.49 21.22 -3.76
C VAL A 232 -18.59 22.15 -4.28
N MET A 233 -19.65 22.27 -3.51
CA MET A 233 -20.79 23.12 -3.84
C MET A 233 -20.97 24.18 -2.76
N PRO A 234 -21.21 25.45 -3.11
CA PRO A 234 -21.65 26.44 -2.14
C PRO A 234 -23.01 26.02 -1.58
N LYS A 235 -23.25 26.19 -0.31
CA LYS A 235 -24.56 25.99 0.28
C LYS A 235 -25.56 26.97 -0.29
N PRO A 236 -26.85 26.63 -0.33
CA PRO A 236 -27.89 27.49 -0.95
C PRO A 236 -27.90 28.94 -0.45
N GLU A 237 -27.67 29.13 0.86
CA GLU A 237 -27.61 30.44 1.49
C GLU A 237 -26.44 31.29 1.00
N MET A 238 -25.26 30.65 0.83
CA MET A 238 -24.09 31.29 0.26
C MET A 238 -24.31 31.64 -1.21
N ALA A 239 -24.84 30.72 -2.02
CA ALA A 239 -25.13 30.95 -3.43
C ALA A 239 -26.11 32.12 -3.63
N ALA A 240 -27.19 32.20 -2.84
CA ALA A 240 -28.14 33.29 -2.84
C ALA A 240 -27.46 34.62 -2.49
N THR A 241 -26.64 34.65 -1.44
CA THR A 241 -25.89 35.84 -1.01
C THR A 241 -24.95 36.33 -2.13
N VAL A 242 -24.22 35.44 -2.77
CA VAL A 242 -23.33 35.74 -3.91
C VAL A 242 -24.12 36.37 -5.05
N GLN A 243 -25.28 35.80 -5.38
CA GLN A 243 -26.17 36.34 -6.45
C GLN A 243 -26.73 37.73 -6.12
N GLU A 244 -27.19 37.96 -4.88
CA GLU A 244 -27.67 39.24 -4.41
C GLU A 244 -26.60 40.33 -4.48
N ILE A 245 -25.36 40.00 -4.05
CA ILE A 245 -24.22 40.92 -4.12
C ILE A 245 -23.89 41.22 -5.60
N ALA A 246 -23.84 40.21 -6.47
CA ALA A 246 -23.56 40.41 -7.88
C ALA A 246 -24.57 41.28 -8.58
N LEU A 247 -25.86 41.16 -8.23
CA LEU A 247 -26.93 42.03 -8.74
C LEU A 247 -26.81 43.46 -8.22
N SER A 248 -26.48 43.64 -6.93
CA SER A 248 -26.33 44.95 -6.28
C SER A 248 -25.05 45.68 -6.75
N TYR A 249 -24.02 44.93 -7.08
CA TYR A 249 -22.70 45.43 -7.49
C TYR A 249 -22.17 44.72 -8.74
N PRO A 250 -22.67 45.06 -9.93
CA PRO A 250 -22.27 44.37 -11.18
C PRO A 250 -20.77 44.35 -11.46
N ALA A 251 -20.03 45.34 -10.94
CA ALA A 251 -18.57 45.38 -11.04
C ALA A 251 -17.86 44.21 -10.29
N LEU A 252 -18.55 43.60 -9.33
CA LEU A 252 -18.04 42.43 -8.59
C LEU A 252 -18.41 41.09 -9.26
N ALA A 253 -19.37 41.05 -10.16
CA ALA A 253 -19.86 39.81 -10.74
C ALA A 253 -18.74 38.93 -11.33
N PRO A 254 -17.74 39.46 -12.08
CA PRO A 254 -16.62 38.63 -12.55
C PRO A 254 -15.77 38.04 -11.46
N THR A 255 -15.60 38.75 -10.34
CA THR A 255 -14.82 38.28 -9.18
C THR A 255 -15.61 37.23 -8.41
N LEU A 256 -16.90 37.42 -8.21
CA LEU A 256 -17.77 36.48 -7.51
C LEU A 256 -18.03 35.19 -8.31
N SER A 257 -18.04 35.28 -9.65
CA SER A 257 -18.19 34.12 -10.54
C SER A 257 -17.04 33.11 -10.41
N THR A 258 -15.91 33.48 -9.79
CA THR A 258 -14.82 32.56 -9.48
C THR A 258 -15.15 31.61 -8.33
N LEU A 259 -16.18 31.85 -7.55
CA LEU A 259 -16.62 31.01 -6.43
C LEU A 259 -17.49 29.84 -6.87
N VAL A 260 -18.01 29.86 -8.07
CA VAL A 260 -18.85 28.80 -8.66
C VAL A 260 -18.54 28.65 -10.17
N ASN A 261 -18.58 27.41 -10.67
CA ASN A 261 -18.48 27.16 -12.12
C ASN A 261 -19.85 27.28 -12.79
N GLN A 262 -19.91 27.00 -14.11
CA GLN A 262 -21.16 27.07 -14.91
C GLN A 262 -22.26 26.10 -14.40
N ASN A 263 -21.89 25.04 -13.68
CA ASN A 263 -22.80 24.06 -13.09
C ASN A 263 -23.16 24.37 -11.63
N GLY A 264 -22.74 25.54 -11.12
CA GLY A 264 -22.95 25.92 -9.72
C GLY A 264 -21.99 25.30 -8.73
N GLU A 265 -20.98 24.57 -9.18
CA GLU A 265 -19.95 23.92 -8.36
C GLU A 265 -18.73 24.84 -8.21
N MET A 266 -18.06 24.82 -7.07
CA MET A 266 -16.76 25.46 -6.86
C MET A 266 -15.63 24.59 -7.41
N ALA A 267 -15.73 23.28 -7.24
CA ALA A 267 -14.82 22.31 -7.79
C ALA A 267 -15.54 21.01 -8.15
N ASN A 268 -15.12 20.39 -9.24
CA ASN A 268 -15.56 19.06 -9.66
C ASN A 268 -14.34 18.30 -10.19
N ILE A 269 -13.92 17.28 -9.48
CA ILE A 269 -12.83 16.37 -9.86
C ILE A 269 -13.43 14.99 -9.92
N ASP A 270 -13.22 14.26 -11.02
CA ASP A 270 -13.65 12.87 -11.20
C ASP A 270 -12.56 12.07 -11.91
N LEU A 271 -12.22 10.92 -11.37
CA LEU A 271 -11.17 10.04 -11.85
C LEU A 271 -11.66 8.61 -11.95
N ASP A 272 -11.43 7.96 -13.10
CA ASP A 272 -11.43 6.51 -13.28
C ASP A 272 -10.26 6.12 -14.18
N CYS A 273 -9.23 5.53 -13.56
CA CYS A 273 -7.97 5.17 -14.19
C CYS A 273 -7.62 3.72 -13.86
N SER A 274 -7.52 2.89 -14.88
CA SER A 274 -6.94 1.56 -14.79
C SER A 274 -5.44 1.63 -15.07
N GLN A 275 -4.68 0.72 -14.48
CA GLN A 275 -3.22 0.70 -14.60
C GLN A 275 -2.73 -0.72 -14.79
N THR A 276 -1.80 -0.93 -15.72
CA THR A 276 -1.17 -2.23 -15.95
C THR A 276 0.34 -2.07 -16.15
N GLY A 277 1.08 -3.14 -15.84
CA GLY A 277 2.52 -3.20 -16.07
C GLY A 277 3.04 -4.61 -15.85
N TRP A 278 4.23 -4.91 -16.34
CA TRP A 278 4.86 -6.19 -16.09
C TRP A 278 6.38 -6.08 -16.02
N GLY A 279 7.01 -7.05 -15.35
CA GLY A 279 8.45 -7.13 -15.23
C GLY A 279 8.90 -8.52 -14.80
N VAL A 280 10.19 -8.79 -14.88
CA VAL A 280 10.78 -10.09 -14.52
C VAL A 280 11.82 -9.92 -13.43
N THR A 281 11.72 -10.75 -12.40
CA THR A 281 12.66 -10.85 -11.27
C THR A 281 13.51 -12.12 -11.44
N PRO A 282 14.79 -12.05 -11.77
CA PRO A 282 15.70 -13.19 -11.62
C PRO A 282 15.86 -13.53 -10.12
N ILE A 283 16.03 -14.83 -9.82
CA ILE A 283 16.12 -15.34 -8.46
C ILE A 283 17.21 -16.39 -8.38
N ILE A 284 18.10 -16.25 -7.37
CA ILE A 284 19.10 -17.26 -7.03
C ILE A 284 18.99 -17.61 -5.55
N GLY A 285 19.36 -18.81 -5.19
CA GLY A 285 19.33 -19.29 -3.80
C GLY A 285 20.38 -20.35 -3.50
N VAL A 286 20.70 -20.49 -2.24
CA VAL A 286 21.57 -21.53 -1.69
C VAL A 286 20.99 -22.04 -0.38
N ASP A 287 21.19 -23.33 -0.13
CA ASP A 287 20.83 -23.98 1.12
C ASP A 287 21.94 -24.94 1.55
N LEU A 288 22.34 -24.87 2.83
CA LEU A 288 23.40 -25.66 3.44
C LEU A 288 22.85 -26.38 4.66
N VAL A 289 22.93 -27.71 4.66
CA VAL A 289 22.38 -28.56 5.73
C VAL A 289 23.53 -29.32 6.41
N TRP A 290 23.69 -29.11 7.72
CA TRP A 290 24.75 -29.80 8.47
C TRP A 290 24.37 -30.02 9.91
N LYS A 291 24.34 -31.27 10.37
CA LYS A 291 24.11 -31.70 11.78
C LYS A 291 22.89 -31.00 12.43
N GLY A 292 21.76 -30.97 11.76
CA GLY A 292 20.53 -30.33 12.25
C GLY A 292 20.46 -28.82 12.03
N PHE A 293 21.52 -28.17 11.55
CA PHE A 293 21.51 -26.80 11.11
C PHE A 293 21.14 -26.71 9.63
N THR A 294 20.37 -25.70 9.30
CA THR A 294 20.13 -25.25 7.92
C THR A 294 20.50 -23.78 7.82
N LEU A 295 21.45 -23.44 6.97
CA LEU A 295 21.79 -22.06 6.62
C LEU A 295 21.32 -21.81 5.18
N ALA A 296 20.41 -20.88 5.01
CA ALA A 296 19.79 -20.61 3.74
C ALA A 296 19.95 -19.14 3.34
N ALA A 297 20.15 -18.87 2.07
CA ALA A 297 20.13 -17.53 1.53
C ALA A 297 19.48 -17.49 0.14
N LYS A 298 18.74 -16.42 -0.14
CA LYS A 298 18.11 -16.15 -1.43
C LYS A 298 18.31 -14.69 -1.79
N TYR A 299 18.50 -14.44 -3.09
CA TYR A 299 18.53 -13.09 -3.63
C TYR A 299 17.55 -12.98 -4.81
N GLU A 300 16.64 -12.03 -4.70
CA GLU A 300 15.74 -11.62 -5.78
C GLU A 300 16.27 -10.30 -6.35
N PHE A 301 16.56 -10.28 -7.64
CA PHE A 301 17.03 -9.05 -8.29
C PHE A 301 15.90 -8.03 -8.43
N LYS A 302 16.27 -6.76 -8.53
CA LYS A 302 15.31 -5.67 -8.80
C LYS A 302 14.50 -5.97 -10.06
N THR A 303 13.21 -5.74 -10.00
CA THR A 303 12.32 -5.81 -11.16
C THR A 303 12.02 -4.40 -11.63
N ASN A 304 12.43 -4.07 -12.84
CA ASN A 304 11.95 -2.84 -13.48
C ASN A 304 10.49 -3.04 -13.88
N LEU A 305 9.62 -2.26 -13.26
CA LEU A 305 8.18 -2.30 -13.46
C LEU A 305 7.66 -0.91 -13.78
N ASN A 306 7.26 -0.69 -15.02
CA ASN A 306 6.59 0.52 -15.45
C ASN A 306 5.09 0.28 -15.53
N ILE A 307 4.32 1.21 -14.98
CA ILE A 307 2.86 1.13 -14.91
C ILE A 307 2.29 2.16 -15.89
N GLU A 308 1.51 1.69 -16.85
CA GLU A 308 0.84 2.51 -17.86
C GLU A 308 -0.62 2.72 -17.50
N ASN A 309 -1.10 3.96 -17.68
CA ASN A 309 -2.47 4.36 -17.41
C ASN A 309 -3.39 4.13 -18.61
N ASP A 310 -4.53 3.52 -18.35
CA ASP A 310 -5.71 3.51 -19.20
C ASP A 310 -6.85 4.28 -18.52
N THR A 311 -6.94 5.58 -18.80
CA THR A 311 -7.85 6.50 -18.12
C THR A 311 -9.12 6.71 -18.91
N LYS A 312 -10.25 6.38 -18.29
CA LYS A 312 -11.58 6.54 -18.84
C LYS A 312 -12.16 7.91 -18.52
N THR A 313 -11.93 8.39 -17.31
CA THR A 313 -12.42 9.68 -16.83
C THR A 313 -11.29 10.38 -16.09
N ALA A 314 -11.06 11.65 -16.45
CA ALA A 314 -10.16 12.56 -15.77
C ALA A 314 -10.71 13.97 -15.90
N ILE A 315 -11.71 14.32 -15.08
CA ILE A 315 -12.35 15.64 -15.05
C ILE A 315 -11.74 16.43 -13.91
N ALA A 316 -11.32 17.66 -14.19
CA ALA A 316 -10.85 18.59 -13.17
C ALA A 316 -11.32 20.00 -13.51
N GLU A 317 -12.36 20.45 -12.84
CA GLU A 317 -12.96 21.77 -12.98
C GLU A 317 -12.92 22.54 -11.65
N PRO A 318 -12.55 23.81 -11.66
CA PRO A 318 -11.97 24.58 -12.77
C PRO A 318 -10.55 24.08 -13.14
N ALA A 319 -10.05 24.49 -14.31
CA ALA A 319 -8.77 24.07 -14.87
C ALA A 319 -7.57 24.21 -13.91
N ALA A 320 -7.70 25.00 -12.86
CA ALA A 320 -6.70 25.08 -11.79
C ALA A 320 -6.43 23.73 -11.10
N PHE A 321 -7.34 22.77 -11.17
CA PHE A 321 -7.20 21.43 -10.59
C PHE A 321 -6.64 20.38 -11.58
N GLU A 322 -6.45 20.70 -12.86
CA GLU A 322 -5.91 19.75 -13.85
C GLU A 322 -4.56 19.13 -13.45
N ALA A 323 -3.74 19.90 -12.74
CA ALA A 323 -2.46 19.41 -12.26
C ALA A 323 -2.61 18.26 -11.26
N ALA A 324 -3.72 18.16 -10.53
CA ALA A 324 -4.00 17.07 -9.59
C ALA A 324 -4.17 15.72 -10.31
N LEU A 325 -4.59 15.74 -11.57
CA LEU A 325 -4.80 14.53 -12.39
C LEU A 325 -3.71 14.31 -13.42
N ALA A 326 -2.60 15.07 -13.38
CA ALA A 326 -1.53 14.98 -14.39
C ALA A 326 -0.94 13.59 -14.50
N ASP A 327 -0.71 12.93 -13.35
CA ASP A 327 -0.14 11.60 -13.26
C ASP A 327 -1.10 10.47 -13.71
N TYR A 328 -2.38 10.78 -13.84
CA TYR A 328 -3.42 9.84 -14.23
C TYR A 328 -3.90 10.00 -15.68
N LYS A 329 -3.25 10.85 -16.46
CA LYS A 329 -3.60 11.01 -17.88
C LYS A 329 -3.38 9.70 -18.64
N HIS A 330 -4.24 9.44 -19.61
CA HIS A 330 -4.14 8.26 -20.46
C HIS A 330 -2.76 8.17 -21.13
N GLY A 331 -2.15 6.97 -21.14
CA GLY A 331 -0.84 6.70 -21.72
C GLY A 331 0.36 7.20 -20.89
N VAL A 332 0.15 7.85 -19.74
CA VAL A 332 1.24 8.19 -18.83
C VAL A 332 1.81 6.90 -18.25
N ASN A 333 3.12 6.79 -18.31
CA ASN A 333 3.88 5.64 -17.83
C ASN A 333 4.74 6.06 -16.63
N THR A 334 4.63 5.32 -15.52
CA THR A 334 5.23 5.68 -14.25
C THR A 334 6.04 4.53 -13.68
N PRO A 335 7.29 4.75 -13.20
CA PRO A 335 8.05 3.70 -12.55
C PRO A 335 7.41 3.27 -11.22
N SER A 336 7.37 1.96 -11.00
CA SER A 336 6.90 1.32 -9.77
C SER A 336 7.65 0.02 -9.54
N ASP A 337 8.99 0.11 -9.52
CA ASP A 337 9.90 -1.03 -9.44
C ASP A 337 9.65 -1.87 -8.19
N LEU A 338 9.85 -3.19 -8.30
CA LEU A 338 9.99 -4.05 -7.14
C LEU A 338 11.46 -4.06 -6.71
N PRO A 339 11.76 -3.77 -5.43
CA PRO A 339 13.13 -3.72 -4.95
C PRO A 339 13.84 -5.06 -5.07
N ALA A 340 15.17 -5.03 -5.15
CA ALA A 340 15.98 -6.19 -4.88
C ALA A 340 15.79 -6.64 -3.44
N VAL A 341 15.79 -7.95 -3.20
CA VAL A 341 15.58 -8.49 -1.85
C VAL A 341 16.62 -9.55 -1.53
N PHE A 342 17.26 -9.39 -0.38
CA PHE A 342 18.14 -10.39 0.20
C PHE A 342 17.44 -11.06 1.38
N TYR A 343 17.43 -12.39 1.40
CA TYR A 343 16.93 -13.23 2.47
C TYR A 343 18.06 -14.08 3.03
N ALA A 344 18.15 -14.19 4.36
CA ALA A 344 19.04 -15.10 5.05
C ALA A 344 18.31 -15.76 6.21
N ALA A 345 18.45 -17.08 6.37
CA ALA A 345 17.79 -17.84 7.41
C ALA A 345 18.75 -18.85 8.06
N LEU A 346 18.58 -19.02 9.36
CA LEU A 346 19.25 -20.05 10.14
C LEU A 346 18.19 -20.89 10.88
N GLY A 347 18.04 -22.14 10.45
CA GLY A 347 17.21 -23.14 11.10
C GLY A 347 18.02 -24.10 11.95
N TYR A 348 17.42 -24.59 13.03
CA TYR A 348 17.99 -25.65 13.85
C TYR A 348 16.92 -26.64 14.33
N GLU A 349 17.20 -27.93 14.14
CA GLU A 349 16.40 -29.03 14.69
C GLU A 349 16.91 -29.41 16.08
N PHE A 350 16.20 -28.97 17.13
CA PHE A 350 16.51 -29.34 18.52
C PHE A 350 16.23 -30.80 18.81
N ILE A 351 15.17 -31.33 18.23
CA ILE A 351 14.77 -32.72 18.26
C ILE A 351 14.51 -33.15 16.82
N PRO A 352 15.33 -34.04 16.25
CA PRO A 352 15.20 -34.46 14.85
C PRO A 352 13.78 -34.88 14.51
N ASN A 353 13.24 -34.33 13.41
CA ASN A 353 11.90 -34.55 12.91
C ASN A 353 10.78 -34.23 13.92
N LYS A 354 11.04 -33.37 14.92
CA LYS A 354 10.04 -33.08 15.95
C LYS A 354 10.00 -31.65 16.40
N LEU A 355 11.10 -31.00 16.70
CA LEU A 355 11.13 -29.63 17.20
C LEU A 355 12.22 -28.84 16.48
N ARG A 356 11.80 -27.81 15.76
CA ARG A 356 12.69 -26.90 15.02
C ARG A 356 12.35 -25.46 15.26
N ALA A 357 13.36 -24.61 15.19
CA ALA A 357 13.19 -23.16 15.17
C ALA A 357 14.02 -22.56 14.05
N THR A 358 13.56 -21.42 13.56
CA THR A 358 14.23 -20.64 12.52
C THR A 358 14.24 -19.18 12.92
N VAL A 359 15.38 -18.50 12.65
CA VAL A 359 15.50 -17.06 12.63
C VAL A 359 15.83 -16.64 11.20
N GLU A 360 15.29 -15.50 10.78
CA GLU A 360 15.39 -15.06 9.40
C GLU A 360 15.52 -13.54 9.34
N TYR A 361 16.26 -13.06 8.36
CA TYR A 361 16.44 -11.65 8.07
C TYR A 361 16.18 -11.38 6.60
N HIS A 362 15.39 -10.32 6.31
CA HIS A 362 15.17 -9.82 4.97
C HIS A 362 15.63 -8.36 4.88
N TYR A 363 16.24 -8.04 3.76
CA TYR A 363 16.55 -6.65 3.39
C TYR A 363 15.97 -6.37 2.01
N TYR A 364 15.11 -5.38 1.94
CA TYR A 364 14.52 -4.87 0.69
C TYR A 364 15.20 -3.55 0.35
N ASP A 365 15.79 -3.47 -0.84
CA ASP A 365 16.53 -2.29 -1.30
C ASP A 365 15.57 -1.26 -1.92
N ASP A 366 14.56 -0.83 -1.14
CA ASP A 366 13.50 0.08 -1.58
C ASP A 366 14.04 1.43 -2.07
N LYS A 367 15.16 1.91 -1.52
CA LYS A 367 15.76 3.19 -1.94
C LYS A 367 16.26 3.20 -3.37
N HIS A 368 16.54 2.04 -3.96
CA HIS A 368 17.02 1.88 -5.33
C HIS A 368 15.95 1.30 -6.28
N ALA A 369 14.73 1.12 -5.80
CA ALA A 369 13.56 0.76 -6.59
C ALA A 369 12.83 2.03 -7.02
N GLU A 370 12.84 2.36 -8.30
CA GLU A 370 12.26 3.60 -8.79
C GLU A 370 10.76 3.66 -8.57
N MET A 371 10.29 4.75 -7.98
CA MET A 371 8.87 5.07 -7.76
C MET A 371 8.52 6.39 -8.42
N ALA A 372 7.24 6.62 -8.66
CA ALA A 372 6.73 7.90 -9.13
C ALA A 372 7.34 9.07 -8.33
N HIS A 373 7.79 10.10 -9.04
CA HIS A 373 8.40 11.31 -8.47
C HIS A 373 9.61 11.06 -7.56
N ASP A 374 10.34 9.98 -7.80
CA ASP A 374 11.51 9.63 -6.99
C ASP A 374 11.20 9.46 -5.49
N LYS A 375 9.97 9.07 -5.15
CA LYS A 375 9.48 8.96 -3.78
C LYS A 375 10.37 8.07 -2.89
N GLN A 376 10.97 7.02 -3.46
CA GLN A 376 11.89 6.12 -2.77
C GLN A 376 13.11 6.83 -2.16
N LYS A 377 13.53 7.96 -2.75
CA LYS A 377 14.68 8.75 -2.24
C LYS A 377 14.38 9.40 -0.89
N ALA A 378 13.12 9.58 -0.55
CA ALA A 378 12.68 10.10 0.74
C ALA A 378 12.76 9.08 1.88
N LEU A 379 12.95 7.79 1.61
CA LEU A 379 13.20 6.78 2.65
C LEU A 379 14.56 7.03 3.32
N ARG A 380 14.67 6.74 4.61
CA ARG A 380 15.95 6.80 5.35
C ARG A 380 16.89 5.67 4.92
N HIS A 381 16.34 4.47 4.79
CA HIS A 381 17.00 3.24 4.34
C HIS A 381 15.98 2.32 3.68
N GLY A 382 16.40 1.19 3.12
CA GLY A 382 15.51 0.13 2.65
C GLY A 382 14.83 -0.59 3.81
N THR A 383 13.85 -1.44 3.52
CA THR A 383 13.10 -2.16 4.55
C THR A 383 13.94 -3.28 5.17
N HIS A 384 13.94 -3.35 6.49
CA HIS A 384 14.54 -4.43 7.28
C HIS A 384 13.45 -5.25 7.96
N GLU A 385 13.52 -6.57 7.82
CA GLU A 385 12.64 -7.50 8.53
C GLU A 385 13.47 -8.51 9.32
N VAL A 386 13.07 -8.75 10.55
CA VAL A 386 13.61 -9.82 11.40
C VAL A 386 12.46 -10.73 11.79
N LEU A 387 12.63 -12.02 11.53
CA LEU A 387 11.60 -13.02 11.77
C LEU A 387 12.14 -14.13 12.66
N GLY A 388 11.26 -14.73 13.43
CA GLY A 388 11.54 -15.89 14.24
C GLY A 388 10.35 -16.82 14.34
N GLY A 389 10.58 -18.13 14.39
CA GLY A 389 9.49 -19.07 14.48
C GLY A 389 9.92 -20.42 15.05
N VAL A 390 8.95 -21.12 15.63
CA VAL A 390 9.10 -22.46 16.19
C VAL A 390 7.98 -23.36 15.64
N GLU A 391 8.36 -24.57 15.29
CA GLU A 391 7.43 -25.59 14.82
C GLU A 391 7.68 -26.90 15.60
N TRP A 392 6.58 -27.49 16.08
CA TRP A 392 6.60 -28.70 16.86
C TRP A 392 5.65 -29.76 16.29
N ASP A 393 6.22 -30.87 15.84
CA ASP A 393 5.47 -32.07 15.46
C ASP A 393 5.14 -32.83 16.74
N ILE A 394 3.93 -32.63 17.29
CA ILE A 394 3.44 -33.27 18.51
C ILE A 394 3.50 -34.78 18.32
N ASN A 395 3.07 -35.23 17.16
CA ASN A 395 3.15 -36.61 16.69
C ASN A 395 3.15 -36.65 15.15
N LYS A 396 3.07 -37.82 14.54
CA LYS A 396 3.08 -37.99 13.07
C LYS A 396 1.88 -37.31 12.38
N THR A 397 0.79 -37.03 13.12
CA THR A 397 -0.46 -36.46 12.56
C THR A 397 -0.56 -34.96 12.77
N PHE A 398 -0.13 -34.43 13.94
CA PHE A 398 -0.38 -33.07 14.34
C PHE A 398 0.90 -32.26 14.50
N THR A 399 0.96 -31.11 13.83
CA THR A 399 2.00 -30.09 13.95
C THR A 399 1.37 -28.79 14.48
N VAL A 400 2.05 -28.11 15.39
CA VAL A 400 1.70 -26.75 15.84
C VAL A 400 2.89 -25.84 15.64
N SER A 401 2.63 -24.57 15.36
CA SER A 401 3.70 -23.60 15.17
C SER A 401 3.24 -22.18 15.53
N ALA A 402 4.24 -21.34 15.85
CA ALA A 402 4.08 -19.93 16.06
C ALA A 402 5.32 -19.18 15.55
N GLY A 403 5.12 -17.92 15.17
CA GLY A 403 6.20 -17.05 14.70
C GLY A 403 5.89 -15.59 14.92
N VAL A 404 6.96 -14.80 14.85
CA VAL A 404 6.93 -13.34 14.99
C VAL A 404 7.74 -12.70 13.88
N GLN A 405 7.37 -11.47 13.53
CA GLN A 405 8.08 -10.66 12.54
C GLN A 405 8.08 -9.21 13.01
N ASN A 406 9.21 -8.53 12.86
CA ASN A 406 9.34 -7.10 13.02
C ASN A 406 9.78 -6.49 11.69
N THR A 407 9.14 -5.40 11.27
CA THR A 407 9.42 -4.71 10.01
C THR A 407 9.65 -3.22 10.26
N ASP A 408 10.82 -2.74 9.84
CA ASP A 408 11.22 -1.33 9.81
C ASP A 408 11.35 -0.88 8.35
N TYR A 409 10.49 0.05 7.91
CA TYR A 409 10.41 0.52 6.52
C TYR A 409 11.32 1.70 6.21
N GLY A 410 12.07 2.22 7.17
CA GLY A 410 12.93 3.40 6.97
C GLY A 410 12.16 4.67 6.62
N LEU A 411 11.00 4.87 7.20
CA LEU A 411 10.05 5.94 6.86
C LEU A 411 10.57 7.33 7.28
N SER A 412 10.20 8.35 6.49
CA SER A 412 10.39 9.76 6.81
C SER A 412 9.11 10.56 6.54
N ASP A 413 9.02 11.78 7.09
CA ASP A 413 7.86 12.65 6.84
C ASP A 413 7.68 12.97 5.34
N ALA A 414 8.78 13.12 4.61
CA ALA A 414 8.75 13.38 3.18
C ALA A 414 8.25 12.18 2.34
N TYR A 415 8.37 10.95 2.87
CA TYR A 415 7.83 9.75 2.22
C TYR A 415 6.32 9.62 2.41
N GLN A 416 5.79 10.06 3.55
CA GLN A 416 4.38 9.91 3.89
C GLN A 416 3.49 10.86 3.11
N THR A 417 2.43 10.32 2.52
CA THR A 417 1.37 11.11 1.87
C THR A 417 0.02 10.55 2.27
N HIS A 418 -1.04 11.36 2.20
CA HIS A 418 -2.41 10.92 2.54
C HIS A 418 -2.91 9.77 1.66
N THR A 419 -2.41 9.68 0.42
CA THR A 419 -2.77 8.63 -0.53
C THR A 419 -1.88 7.40 -0.42
N SER A 420 -0.68 7.53 0.16
CA SER A 420 0.31 6.46 0.23
C SER A 420 1.19 6.62 1.46
N PHE A 421 0.78 5.99 2.55
CA PHE A 421 1.50 5.96 3.81
C PHE A 421 1.79 4.52 4.28
N SER A 422 2.84 4.37 5.04
CA SER A 422 3.24 3.14 5.72
C SER A 422 3.51 3.39 7.20
N CYS A 423 3.56 2.31 7.97
CA CYS A 423 3.84 2.33 9.40
C CYS A 423 4.69 1.11 9.74
N ASP A 424 5.74 1.28 10.54
CA ASP A 424 6.52 0.16 11.06
C ASP A 424 5.63 -0.80 11.84
N SER A 425 6.00 -2.07 11.86
CA SER A 425 5.08 -3.08 12.35
C SER A 425 5.76 -4.25 13.02
N TYR A 426 4.98 -4.95 13.83
CA TYR A 426 5.26 -6.31 14.25
C TYR A 426 4.06 -7.21 14.01
N SER A 427 4.35 -8.44 13.62
CA SER A 427 3.32 -9.46 13.35
C SER A 427 3.53 -10.66 14.25
N ILE A 428 2.42 -11.30 14.59
CA ILE A 428 2.41 -12.58 15.32
C ILE A 428 1.53 -13.53 14.51
N GLY A 429 2.05 -14.73 14.26
CA GLY A 429 1.34 -15.78 13.57
C GLY A 429 1.36 -17.08 14.36
N PHE A 430 0.32 -17.86 14.24
CA PHE A 430 0.22 -19.20 14.82
C PHE A 430 -0.75 -20.08 14.04
N GLY A 431 -0.66 -21.36 14.27
CA GLY A 431 -1.53 -22.34 13.63
C GLY A 431 -1.00 -23.76 13.73
N GLY A 432 -1.46 -24.59 12.83
CA GLY A 432 -1.05 -25.99 12.82
C GLY A 432 -1.26 -26.66 11.47
N ALA A 433 -0.79 -27.90 11.41
CA ALA A 433 -1.03 -28.77 10.29
C ALA A 433 -1.50 -30.15 10.76
N VAL A 434 -2.24 -30.82 9.89
CA VAL A 434 -2.73 -32.17 10.11
C VAL A 434 -2.36 -33.04 8.91
N ASN A 435 -1.55 -34.06 9.13
CA ASN A 435 -1.30 -35.10 8.13
C ASN A 435 -2.48 -36.06 8.11
N LEU A 436 -3.36 -35.93 7.12
CA LEU A 436 -4.52 -36.81 6.90
C LEU A 436 -4.07 -38.19 6.42
N SER A 437 -2.95 -38.25 5.71
CA SER A 437 -2.26 -39.45 5.26
C SER A 437 -0.77 -39.09 5.01
N GLU A 438 0.04 -40.08 4.61
CA GLU A 438 1.42 -39.83 4.19
C GLU A 438 1.52 -38.91 2.95
N LYS A 439 0.43 -38.76 2.21
CA LYS A 439 0.36 -38.00 0.96
C LYS A 439 -0.41 -36.69 1.06
N VAL A 440 -1.15 -36.43 2.13
CA VAL A 440 -2.03 -35.27 2.25
C VAL A 440 -1.85 -34.59 3.60
N LYS A 441 -1.46 -33.31 3.54
CA LYS A 441 -1.27 -32.45 4.71
C LYS A 441 -2.19 -31.23 4.59
N LEU A 442 -2.99 -30.96 5.62
CA LEU A 442 -3.77 -29.73 5.76
C LEU A 442 -3.01 -28.74 6.63
N ASN A 443 -3.01 -27.47 6.23
CA ASN A 443 -2.44 -26.37 6.98
C ASN A 443 -3.54 -25.35 7.32
N VAL A 444 -3.52 -24.82 8.54
CA VAL A 444 -4.38 -23.72 8.98
C VAL A 444 -3.51 -22.71 9.72
N GLY A 445 -3.65 -21.45 9.39
CA GLY A 445 -2.86 -20.37 9.99
C GLY A 445 -3.67 -19.10 10.18
N TYR A 446 -3.30 -18.37 11.18
CA TYR A 446 -3.79 -17.02 11.45
C TYR A 446 -2.61 -16.14 11.84
N PHE A 447 -2.55 -14.92 11.29
CA PHE A 447 -1.66 -13.90 11.81
C PHE A 447 -2.34 -12.54 11.83
N TRP A 448 -1.86 -11.68 12.70
CA TRP A 448 -2.20 -10.26 12.71
C TRP A 448 -0.93 -9.42 12.78
N THR A 449 -1.04 -8.23 12.23
CA THR A 449 0.01 -7.22 12.29
C THR A 449 -0.49 -6.03 13.09
N THR A 450 0.30 -5.61 14.06
CA THR A 450 0.14 -4.35 14.78
C THR A 450 1.13 -3.35 14.21
N TYR A 451 0.63 -2.18 13.85
CA TYR A 451 1.43 -1.11 13.29
C TYR A 451 1.65 -0.04 14.35
N LYS A 452 2.83 0.54 14.35
CA LYS A 452 3.15 1.72 15.14
C LYS A 452 2.57 2.94 14.40
N ASP A 453 1.74 3.73 15.07
CA ASP A 453 1.22 4.95 14.50
C ASP A 453 2.37 5.86 14.05
N TYR A 454 2.17 6.52 12.91
CA TYR A 454 3.14 7.46 12.36
C TYR A 454 2.57 8.88 12.45
N ASP A 455 3.21 9.73 13.26
CA ASP A 455 2.87 11.14 13.42
C ASP A 455 3.71 11.99 12.47
N ARG A 456 3.06 12.89 11.72
CA ARG A 456 3.65 13.91 10.88
C ARG A 456 3.08 15.28 11.24
N SER A 457 3.92 16.28 11.38
CA SER A 457 3.50 17.66 11.69
C SER A 457 4.15 18.63 10.71
N GLU A 458 3.37 19.58 10.23
CA GLU A 458 3.80 20.65 9.36
C GLU A 458 3.40 22.00 9.93
N THR A 459 4.29 22.99 9.85
CA THR A 459 4.03 24.36 10.32
C THR A 459 3.30 25.22 9.29
N ASP A 460 3.36 24.81 8.02
CA ASP A 460 2.69 25.45 6.88
C ASP A 460 1.86 24.42 6.12
N TYR A 461 0.77 23.98 6.74
CA TYR A 461 -0.07 22.91 6.21
C TYR A 461 -0.84 23.40 4.98
N PHE A 462 -0.61 22.77 3.85
CA PHE A 462 -1.14 23.17 2.54
C PHE A 462 -0.90 24.65 2.16
N GLY A 463 0.24 25.25 2.59
CA GLY A 463 0.63 26.62 2.23
C GLY A 463 -0.26 27.71 2.85
N THR A 464 -0.92 27.39 3.96
CA THR A 464 -1.83 28.34 4.66
C THR A 464 -1.15 29.15 5.75
N THR A 465 0.12 28.86 6.05
CA THR A 465 0.84 29.36 7.24
C THR A 465 0.25 28.89 8.58
N LEU A 466 -0.73 27.99 8.54
CA LEU A 466 -1.32 27.34 9.71
C LEU A 466 -0.71 25.95 9.90
N PRO A 467 -0.52 25.51 11.17
CA PRO A 467 -0.01 24.18 11.42
C PRO A 467 -1.06 23.10 11.15
N GLY A 468 -0.57 21.93 10.77
CA GLY A 468 -1.36 20.70 10.64
C GLY A 468 -0.61 19.49 11.17
N LYS A 469 -1.37 18.49 11.62
CA LYS A 469 -0.84 17.22 12.10
C LYS A 469 -1.63 16.06 11.49
N ASP A 470 -0.90 15.06 11.00
CA ASP A 470 -1.45 13.78 10.54
C ASP A 470 -0.95 12.66 11.44
N THR A 471 -1.84 11.75 11.83
CA THR A 471 -1.50 10.48 12.47
C THR A 471 -2.02 9.35 11.58
N TYR A 472 -1.10 8.57 11.03
CA TYR A 472 -1.42 7.41 10.20
C TYR A 472 -1.40 6.15 11.03
N SER A 473 -2.46 5.35 10.93
CA SER A 473 -2.58 4.06 11.62
C SER A 473 -3.06 2.96 10.69
N ARG A 474 -2.71 1.70 11.03
CA ARG A 474 -3.07 0.53 10.24
C ARG A 474 -3.35 -0.66 11.14
N THR A 475 -4.17 -1.58 10.64
CA THR A 475 -4.32 -2.93 11.20
C THR A 475 -4.31 -3.95 10.06
N ASN A 476 -3.90 -5.17 10.34
CA ASN A 476 -3.99 -6.27 9.39
C ASN A 476 -4.29 -7.58 10.10
N ARG A 477 -5.22 -8.35 9.55
CA ARG A 477 -5.58 -9.69 10.05
C ARG A 477 -5.74 -10.61 8.86
N VAL A 478 -5.09 -11.77 8.91
CA VAL A 478 -5.12 -12.76 7.83
C VAL A 478 -5.39 -14.14 8.42
N PHE A 479 -6.37 -14.81 7.84
CA PHE A 479 -6.68 -16.21 8.09
C PHE A 479 -6.48 -17.01 6.81
N GLY A 480 -5.97 -18.23 6.92
CA GLY A 480 -5.77 -19.07 5.75
C GLY A 480 -5.84 -20.55 6.04
N ALA A 481 -6.15 -21.28 4.98
CA ALA A 481 -6.11 -22.74 4.93
C ALA A 481 -5.44 -23.20 3.63
N GLY A 482 -4.72 -24.32 3.71
CA GLY A 482 -4.02 -24.87 2.55
C GLY A 482 -3.94 -26.39 2.63
N ILE A 483 -3.74 -27.00 1.48
CA ILE A 483 -3.62 -28.45 1.34
C ILE A 483 -2.41 -28.77 0.48
N ASP A 484 -1.56 -29.67 0.99
CA ASP A 484 -0.37 -30.17 0.31
C ASP A 484 -0.58 -31.63 -0.08
N PHE A 485 -0.17 -32.00 -1.29
CA PHE A 485 -0.25 -33.33 -1.85
C PHE A 485 1.14 -33.84 -2.26
N LYS A 486 1.47 -35.08 -1.90
CA LYS A 486 2.67 -35.83 -2.34
C LYS A 486 2.25 -37.01 -3.22
N PHE A 487 2.94 -37.20 -4.34
CA PHE A 487 2.65 -38.26 -5.31
C PHE A 487 3.88 -39.11 -5.60
#